data_eee74a7ff1b786a45e6be352d0d9609a
#
_entry.id   eee74a7ff1b786a45e6be352d0d9609a
#
_cell.length_a   1.000
_cell.length_b   1.000
_cell.length_c   1.000
_cell.angle_alpha   90.00
_cell.angle_beta   90.00
_cell.angle_gamma   90.00
#
_symmetry.space_group_name_H-M   'P 1'
#
loop_
_entity.id
_entity.type
_entity.pdbx_description
1 polymer ?
#
loop_
_entity_poly.entity_id
_entity_poly.type
_entity_poly.pdbx_seq_one_letter_code
_entity_poly.pdbx_strand_id
1 'polypeptide(L)'
;MVAGLAYIERVRRLPSSFTATLAAEPENRYFRHAIAVLADGDKVGYIAPEVAAGIFDEVKAAPAAVTCPARRGSRSDHEMSGVEILLDFSNLPFVIEP
;
A
#
# COMPACT_ATOMS: atom_id res chain seq x y z
N MET A 1 -5.86 1.09 -2.75
CA MET A 1 -5.88 1.41 -1.32
C MET A 1 -6.30 2.86 -1.14
N VAL A 2 -6.93 3.17 -0.04
CA VAL A 2 -7.33 4.53 0.30
C VAL A 2 -6.56 4.96 1.54
N ALA A 3 -5.96 6.14 1.52
CA ALA A 3 -5.21 6.62 2.68
C ALA A 3 -6.17 7.03 3.79
N GLY A 4 -5.85 6.64 5.01
CA GLY A 4 -6.61 7.07 6.17
C GLY A 4 -6.33 8.51 6.52
N LEU A 5 -7.11 9.04 7.45
CA LEU A 5 -6.95 10.44 7.82
C LEU A 5 -5.55 10.75 8.34
N ALA A 6 -4.95 9.80 9.04
CA ALA A 6 -3.63 10.04 9.62
C ALA A 6 -2.55 10.25 8.54
N TYR A 7 -2.80 9.79 7.30
CA TYR A 7 -1.78 9.84 6.29
C TYR A 7 -2.12 10.78 5.12
N ILE A 8 -3.27 11.43 5.16
CA ILE A 8 -3.70 12.26 4.04
C ILE A 8 -2.70 13.34 3.68
N GLU A 9 -2.12 13.98 4.67
CA GLU A 9 -1.15 15.03 4.39
C GLU A 9 0.07 14.49 3.67
N ARG A 10 0.53 13.31 4.06
CA ARG A 10 1.67 12.70 3.38
C ARG A 10 1.31 12.35 1.95
N VAL A 11 0.13 11.79 1.74
CA VAL A 11 -0.30 11.39 0.41
C VAL A 11 -0.44 12.59 -0.50
N ARG A 12 -0.94 13.70 0.01
CA ARG A 12 -1.11 14.90 -0.79
C ARG A 12 0.20 15.47 -1.28
N ARG A 13 1.31 15.18 -0.60
CA ARG A 13 2.61 15.68 -1.01
C ARG A 13 3.32 14.76 -1.97
N LEU A 14 2.78 13.58 -2.24
CA LEU A 14 3.41 12.65 -3.15
C LEU A 14 3.25 13.11 -4.59
N PRO A 15 4.22 12.78 -5.45
CA PRO A 15 4.04 13.00 -6.87
C PRO A 15 2.90 12.11 -7.37
N SER A 16 2.40 12.37 -8.54
CA SER A 16 1.29 11.58 -9.06
C SER A 16 1.70 10.14 -9.33
N SER A 17 2.97 9.88 -9.58
CA SER A 17 3.49 8.52 -9.72
C SER A 17 4.70 8.37 -8.82
N PHE A 18 4.82 7.23 -8.16
CA PHE A 18 5.94 6.98 -7.26
C PHE A 18 6.12 5.47 -7.10
N THR A 19 7.21 5.08 -6.47
CA THR A 19 7.45 3.66 -6.16
C THR A 19 7.04 3.42 -4.72
N ALA A 20 6.14 2.47 -4.52
CA ALA A 20 5.69 2.10 -3.18
C ALA A 20 6.50 0.92 -2.70
N THR A 21 6.79 0.89 -1.40
CA THR A 21 7.42 -0.25 -0.76
C THR A 21 6.39 -0.91 0.13
N LEU A 22 6.31 -2.24 0.08
CA LEU A 22 5.36 -3.00 0.88
C LEU A 22 6.10 -3.61 2.06
N ALA A 23 5.60 -3.39 3.26
CA ALA A 23 6.25 -3.89 4.47
C ALA A 23 5.26 -4.66 5.31
N ALA A 24 5.51 -5.95 5.51
CA ALA A 24 4.64 -6.77 6.35
C ALA A 24 4.77 -6.34 7.80
N GLU A 25 3.66 -6.27 8.50
CA GLU A 25 3.65 -5.92 9.91
C GLU A 25 2.98 -7.03 10.72
N PRO A 26 3.69 -8.15 10.97
CA PRO A 26 3.08 -9.28 11.68
C PRO A 26 2.67 -8.94 13.11
N GLU A 27 3.23 -7.86 13.68
CA GLU A 27 2.88 -7.48 15.03
C GLU A 27 1.83 -6.39 15.08
N ASN A 28 1.18 -6.10 13.96
CA ASN A 28 0.12 -5.10 13.95
C ASN A 28 -1.02 -5.60 14.84
N ARG A 29 -1.46 -4.74 15.78
CA ARG A 29 -2.42 -5.19 16.78
C ARG A 29 -3.84 -5.25 16.23
N TYR A 30 -4.12 -4.64 15.09
CA TYR A 30 -5.46 -4.64 14.55
C TYR A 30 -5.66 -5.67 13.46
N PHE A 31 -4.60 -6.09 12.76
CA PHE A 31 -4.74 -7.03 11.70
C PHE A 31 -3.40 -7.73 11.47
N ARG A 32 -3.34 -9.01 11.77
CA ARG A 32 -2.06 -9.71 11.77
C ARG A 32 -1.46 -9.94 10.40
N HIS A 33 -2.21 -9.76 9.33
CA HIS A 33 -1.65 -9.85 8.00
C HIS A 33 -1.50 -8.45 7.39
N ALA A 34 -1.31 -7.44 8.22
CA ALA A 34 -1.20 -6.07 7.74
C ALA A 34 0.06 -5.87 6.90
N ILE A 35 -0.10 -5.17 5.80
CA ILE A 35 1.02 -4.78 4.95
C ILE A 35 0.95 -3.27 4.79
N ALA A 36 1.99 -2.60 5.29
CA ALA A 36 2.07 -1.16 5.19
C ALA A 36 2.57 -0.76 3.81
N VAL A 37 2.13 0.36 3.32
CA VAL A 37 2.62 0.95 2.08
C VAL A 37 3.44 2.16 2.44
N LEU A 38 4.69 2.20 1.96
CA LEU A 38 5.59 3.29 2.24
C LEU A 38 5.99 4.01 0.96
N ALA A 39 6.21 5.32 1.06
CA ALA A 39 6.76 6.12 -0.01
C ALA A 39 7.95 6.86 0.58
N ASP A 40 9.14 6.63 0.01
CA ASP A 40 10.37 7.24 0.52
C ASP A 40 10.58 6.97 2.01
N GLY A 41 10.21 5.77 2.44
CA GLY A 41 10.41 5.38 3.83
C GLY A 41 9.29 5.81 4.77
N ASP A 42 8.35 6.64 4.33
CA ASP A 42 7.27 7.09 5.18
C ASP A 42 6.01 6.30 4.91
N LYS A 43 5.37 5.84 5.96
CA LYS A 43 4.13 5.07 5.81
C LYS A 43 3.02 5.99 5.32
N VAL A 44 2.32 5.56 4.29
CA VAL A 44 1.23 6.33 3.73
C VAL A 44 -0.10 5.58 3.81
N GLY A 45 -0.10 4.35 4.25
CA GLY A 45 -1.35 3.61 4.44
C GLY A 45 -1.10 2.12 4.50
N TYR A 46 -2.16 1.35 4.30
CA TYR A 46 -2.11 -0.10 4.34
C TYR A 46 -2.85 -0.68 3.14
N ILE A 47 -2.43 -1.85 2.71
CA ILE A 47 -3.14 -2.58 1.67
C ILE A 47 -4.46 -3.07 2.25
N ALA A 48 -5.50 -3.13 1.43
CA ALA A 48 -6.80 -3.62 1.86
C ALA A 48 -6.66 -5.01 2.48
N PRO A 49 -7.31 -5.28 3.61
CA PRO A 49 -7.11 -6.52 4.35
C PRO A 49 -7.27 -7.79 3.52
N GLU A 50 -8.25 -7.85 2.64
CA GLU A 50 -8.47 -9.07 1.87
C GLU A 50 -7.36 -9.29 0.87
N VAL A 51 -6.73 -8.27 0.35
CA VAL A 51 -5.60 -8.41 -0.56
C VAL A 51 -4.35 -8.74 0.24
N ALA A 52 -4.16 -8.06 1.38
CA ALA A 52 -3.00 -8.28 2.22
C ALA A 52 -2.93 -9.71 2.69
N ALA A 53 -4.05 -10.30 3.10
CA ALA A 53 -4.07 -11.68 3.57
C ALA A 53 -3.57 -12.64 2.50
N GLY A 54 -3.80 -12.33 1.23
CA GLY A 54 -3.39 -13.22 0.15
C GLY A 54 -1.91 -13.13 -0.21
N ILE A 55 -1.22 -12.05 0.16
CA ILE A 55 0.18 -11.89 -0.21
C ILE A 55 1.11 -11.68 0.98
N PHE A 56 0.57 -11.73 2.20
CA PHE A 56 1.36 -11.42 3.40
C PHE A 56 2.60 -12.29 3.52
N ASP A 57 2.44 -13.60 3.37
CA ASP A 57 3.56 -14.50 3.55
C ASP A 57 4.64 -14.27 2.49
N GLU A 58 4.24 -13.94 1.28
CA GLU A 58 5.20 -13.69 0.22
C GLU A 58 5.98 -12.41 0.48
N VAL A 59 5.31 -11.37 0.95
CA VAL A 59 5.97 -10.10 1.26
C VAL A 59 6.92 -10.30 2.45
N LYS A 60 6.46 -11.04 3.48
CA LYS A 60 7.27 -11.25 4.66
C LYS A 60 8.51 -12.07 4.36
N ALA A 61 8.38 -13.06 3.48
CA ALA A 61 9.49 -13.96 3.18
C ALA A 61 10.43 -13.45 2.10
N ALA A 62 10.11 -12.36 1.45
CA ALA A 62 10.92 -11.86 0.35
C ALA A 62 12.33 -11.49 0.84
N PRO A 63 13.37 -11.87 0.10
CA PRO A 63 14.75 -11.59 0.53
C PRO A 63 15.15 -10.12 0.42
N ALA A 64 14.36 -9.33 -0.29
CA ALA A 64 14.63 -7.91 -0.44
C ALA A 64 13.31 -7.16 -0.35
N ALA A 65 13.37 -5.85 -0.23
CA ALA A 65 12.16 -5.04 -0.14
C ALA A 65 11.28 -5.26 -1.37
N VAL A 66 9.99 -5.44 -1.15
CA VAL A 66 9.04 -5.63 -2.23
C VAL A 66 8.53 -4.25 -2.62
N THR A 67 8.72 -3.88 -3.87
CA THR A 67 8.30 -2.57 -4.34
C THR A 67 7.39 -2.72 -5.54
N CYS A 68 6.57 -1.72 -5.78
CA CYS A 68 5.72 -1.72 -6.96
C CYS A 68 5.43 -0.28 -7.38
N PRO A 69 5.12 -0.06 -8.65
CA PRO A 69 4.70 1.26 -9.08
C PRO A 69 3.39 1.64 -8.44
N ALA A 70 3.24 2.90 -8.11
CA ALA A 70 2.03 3.40 -7.48
C ALA A 70 1.67 4.74 -8.10
N ARG A 71 0.40 5.09 -8.02
CA ARG A 71 -0.07 6.32 -8.57
C ARG A 71 -1.16 6.87 -7.67
N ARG A 72 -1.15 8.17 -7.47
CA ARG A 72 -2.18 8.81 -6.68
C ARG A 72 -3.40 8.98 -7.56
N GLY A 73 -4.51 8.39 -7.15
CA GLY A 73 -5.75 8.48 -7.88
C GLY A 73 -6.39 9.84 -7.71
N SER A 74 -7.15 10.25 -8.73
CA SER A 74 -7.83 11.50 -8.67
C SER A 74 -9.30 11.20 -8.37
N ARG A 75 -9.76 11.50 -7.17
CA ARG A 75 -11.12 11.28 -6.81
C ARG A 75 -11.92 12.48 -7.17
N SER A 76 -12.78 12.30 -8.12
CA SER A 76 -13.53 13.43 -8.50
C SER A 76 -14.83 13.52 -7.74
N ASP A 77 -15.22 12.54 -7.04
CA ASP A 77 -16.44 12.64 -6.35
C ASP A 77 -16.19 13.34 -5.07
N HIS A 78 -17.16 13.86 -4.56
CA HIS A 78 -17.01 14.63 -3.50
C HIS A 78 -16.96 13.95 -2.29
N GLU A 79 -16.85 12.81 -2.24
CA GLU A 79 -16.86 12.19 -1.07
C GLU A 79 -15.83 12.46 -0.24
N MET A 80 -15.15 12.94 -0.39
CA MET A 80 -14.28 13.34 0.37
C MET A 80 -13.51 12.71 1.10
N SER A 81 -13.52 11.88 1.28
CA SER A 81 -12.82 11.39 2.23
C SER A 81 -11.51 10.99 1.94
N GLY A 82 -11.03 10.59 1.10
CA GLY A 82 -9.73 10.06 1.02
C GLY A 82 -9.05 10.34 -0.26
N VAL A 83 -7.76 10.04 -0.32
CA VAL A 83 -7.00 10.08 -1.54
C VAL A 83 -6.67 8.64 -1.88
N GLU A 84 -7.07 8.20 -3.05
CA GLU A 84 -6.86 6.83 -3.45
C GLU A 84 -5.46 6.64 -3.99
N ILE A 85 -4.84 5.52 -3.66
CA ILE A 85 -3.55 5.15 -4.21
C ILE A 85 -3.74 3.84 -4.96
N LEU A 86 -3.36 3.84 -6.24
CA LEU A 86 -3.47 2.66 -7.09
C LEU A 86 -2.11 2.01 -7.17
N LEU A 87 -2.04 0.72 -6.82
CA LEU A 87 -0.80 -0.03 -6.83
C LEU A 87 -0.80 -0.99 -8.02
N ASP A 88 0.32 -1.05 -8.72
CA ASP A 88 0.46 -1.92 -9.87
C ASP A 88 1.24 -3.16 -9.44
N PHE A 89 0.57 -4.29 -9.32
CA PHE A 89 1.20 -5.53 -8.88
C PHE A 89 1.67 -6.41 -10.03
N SER A 90 1.70 -5.91 -11.25
CA SER A 90 2.01 -6.77 -12.39
C SER A 90 3.44 -7.29 -12.42
N ASN A 91 4.38 -6.63 -11.74
CA ASN A 91 5.77 -7.05 -11.76
C ASN A 91 6.31 -7.46 -10.38
N LEU A 92 5.44 -7.95 -9.51
CA LEU A 92 5.89 -8.42 -8.22
C LEU A 92 6.71 -9.70 -8.39
N PRO A 93 7.63 -9.99 -7.45
CA PRO A 93 8.47 -11.18 -7.55
C PRO A 93 7.71 -12.47 -7.21
N PHE A 94 6.41 -12.43 -7.07
CA PHE A 94 5.59 -13.60 -6.80
C PHE A 94 4.24 -13.40 -7.48
N VAL A 95 3.49 -14.49 -7.63
CA VAL A 95 2.20 -14.44 -8.29
C VAL A 95 1.11 -14.23 -7.27
N ILE A 96 0.18 -13.32 -7.55
CA ILE A 96 -0.96 -13.11 -6.68
C ILE A 96 -2.10 -13.98 -7.20
N GLU A 97 -2.59 -14.87 -6.34
CA GLU A 97 -3.67 -15.73 -6.73
C GLU A 97 -4.98 -14.99 -6.63
N PRO A 98 -5.89 -15.14 -7.58
CA PRO A 98 -7.16 -14.43 -7.55
C PRO A 98 -8.10 -14.94 -6.45
#